data_83ff4cb794ac4f41e4cd43f6d51a1f02
#
_entry.id   83ff4cb794ac4f41e4cd43f6d51a1f02
#
_cell.length_a   1.000
_cell.length_b   1.000
_cell.length_c   1.000
_cell.angle_alpha   90.00
_cell.angle_beta   90.00
_cell.angle_gamma   90.00
#
_symmetry.space_group_name_H-M   'P 1'
#
loop_
_entity.id
_entity.type
_entity.pdbx_description
1 polymer ?
#
loop_
_entity_poly.entity_id
_entity_poly.type
_entity_poly.pdbx_seq_one_letter_code
_entity_poly.pdbx_strand_id
1 'polypeptide(L)'
;MTNLVLQLRRIAGIEVVANRAARRVVMVAAFALLTALSAYVAVPIPGTQVPVTLQTLVVVLAGALLGPGLGAASQVTYLAAGMLGAPVFSGGAAGIAWLLGPTGGYLLAFPVAAVVAGALAGRSGANRIVATVRLGLALAAGAAVILVGGASQLAIITGDAGAAIALGVAPFLVGEVVKLAVAVVIAARLRNRTLELV
;
A
#
# COMPACT_ATOMS: atom_id res chain seq x y z
N MET A 1 -24.44 -26.80 24.27
CA MET A 1 -23.29 -26.62 23.32
C MET A 1 -23.00 -25.17 22.93
N THR A 2 -24.00 -24.28 22.97
CA THR A 2 -23.85 -22.85 22.56
C THR A 2 -22.92 -22.02 23.47
N ASN A 3 -22.91 -22.29 24.79
CA ASN A 3 -22.08 -21.53 25.72
C ASN A 3 -20.57 -21.80 25.62
N LEU A 4 -20.18 -23.03 25.29
CA LEU A 4 -18.76 -23.38 25.13
C LEU A 4 -18.14 -22.73 23.91
N VAL A 5 -18.88 -22.66 22.79
CA VAL A 5 -18.44 -21.97 21.57
C VAL A 5 -18.27 -20.47 21.79
N LEU A 6 -19.17 -19.85 22.58
CA LEU A 6 -19.08 -18.45 22.97
C LEU A 6 -17.92 -18.18 23.91
N GLN A 7 -17.64 -19.08 24.86
CA GLN A 7 -16.47 -18.99 25.75
C GLN A 7 -15.15 -19.17 24.98
N LEU A 8 -15.08 -20.13 24.06
CA LEU A 8 -13.89 -20.33 23.22
C LEU A 8 -13.61 -19.14 22.29
N ARG A 9 -14.65 -18.46 21.79
CA ARG A 9 -14.50 -17.21 21.05
C ARG A 9 -13.95 -16.06 21.92
N ARG A 10 -14.35 -15.97 23.19
CA ARG A 10 -13.79 -15.01 24.17
C ARG A 10 -12.31 -15.28 24.45
N ILE A 11 -11.94 -16.54 24.67
CA ILE A 11 -10.56 -16.95 24.95
C ILE A 11 -9.65 -16.75 23.72
N ALA A 12 -10.17 -16.91 22.51
CA ALA A 12 -9.44 -16.72 21.26
C ALA A 12 -9.23 -15.25 20.88
N GLY A 13 -9.64 -14.27 21.73
CA GLY A 13 -9.47 -12.84 21.43
C GLY A 13 -10.31 -12.34 20.25
N ILE A 14 -11.25 -13.15 19.76
CA ILE A 14 -12.08 -12.84 18.58
C ILE A 14 -13.15 -11.78 18.91
N GLU A 15 -13.43 -11.55 20.21
CA GLU A 15 -14.30 -10.45 20.67
C GLU A 15 -13.59 -9.08 20.76
N VAL A 16 -12.29 -9.02 20.42
CA VAL A 16 -11.48 -7.82 20.62
C VAL A 16 -11.99 -6.62 19.80
N VAL A 17 -12.92 -6.80 18.86
CA VAL A 17 -13.37 -5.67 18.06
C VAL A 17 -14.88 -5.63 17.83
N ALA A 18 -15.66 -5.60 18.91
CA ALA A 18 -17.10 -5.28 18.84
C ALA A 18 -17.34 -3.82 18.38
N ASN A 19 -16.38 -2.91 18.65
CA ASN A 19 -16.47 -1.50 18.30
C ASN A 19 -15.89 -1.24 16.91
N ARG A 20 -16.65 -0.61 16.01
CA ARG A 20 -16.21 -0.22 14.66
C ARG A 20 -14.93 0.64 14.68
N ALA A 21 -14.80 1.56 15.64
CA ALA A 21 -13.62 2.41 15.76
C ALA A 21 -12.35 1.60 16.05
N ALA A 22 -12.42 0.65 16.98
CA ALA A 22 -11.29 -0.23 17.29
C ALA A 22 -10.89 -1.11 16.09
N ARG A 23 -11.85 -1.63 15.31
CA ARG A 23 -11.55 -2.38 14.08
C ARG A 23 -10.81 -1.53 13.06
N ARG A 24 -11.24 -0.28 12.83
CA ARG A 24 -10.59 0.67 11.93
C ARG A 24 -9.14 0.93 12.35
N VAL A 25 -8.89 1.17 13.64
CA VAL A 25 -7.55 1.37 14.18
C VAL A 25 -6.67 0.13 13.95
N VAL A 26 -7.18 -1.07 14.27
CA VAL A 26 -6.46 -2.33 14.04
C VAL A 26 -6.13 -2.54 12.57
N MET A 27 -7.07 -2.28 11.66
CA MET A 27 -6.84 -2.43 10.22
C MET A 27 -5.83 -1.41 9.68
N VAL A 28 -5.89 -0.16 10.14
CA VAL A 28 -4.90 0.89 9.82
C VAL A 28 -3.51 0.46 10.28
N ALA A 29 -3.37 0.04 11.54
CA ALA A 29 -2.09 -0.42 12.11
C ALA A 29 -1.57 -1.67 11.38
N ALA A 30 -2.44 -2.64 11.07
CA ALA A 30 -2.07 -3.85 10.34
C ALA A 30 -1.52 -3.54 8.94
N PHE A 31 -2.17 -2.65 8.18
CA PHE A 31 -1.67 -2.27 6.87
C PHE A 31 -0.43 -1.38 6.92
N ALA A 32 -0.26 -0.52 7.93
CA ALA A 32 0.98 0.20 8.18
C ALA A 32 2.14 -0.78 8.44
N LEU A 33 1.91 -1.79 9.30
CA LEU A 33 2.89 -2.84 9.58
C LEU A 33 3.19 -3.70 8.35
N LEU A 34 2.19 -4.09 7.57
CA LEU A 34 2.39 -4.84 6.32
C LEU A 34 3.22 -4.02 5.32
N THR A 35 2.99 -2.70 5.21
CA THR A 35 3.80 -1.81 4.38
C THR A 35 5.25 -1.78 4.88
N ALA A 36 5.47 -1.69 6.19
CA ALA A 36 6.80 -1.75 6.79
C ALA A 36 7.51 -3.08 6.51
N LEU A 37 6.82 -4.22 6.73
CA LEU A 37 7.38 -5.55 6.47
C LEU A 37 7.70 -5.74 4.98
N SER A 38 6.86 -5.23 4.09
CA SER A 38 7.08 -5.32 2.63
C SER A 38 8.26 -4.49 2.14
N ALA A 39 8.74 -3.52 2.92
CA ALA A 39 9.94 -2.75 2.64
C ALA A 39 11.23 -3.58 2.73
N TYR A 40 11.23 -4.63 3.53
CA TYR A 40 12.37 -5.54 3.66
C TYR A 40 12.49 -6.53 2.50
N VAL A 41 11.42 -6.73 1.74
CA VAL A 41 11.49 -7.48 0.48
C VAL A 41 11.89 -6.49 -0.61
N ALA A 42 13.19 -6.25 -0.73
CA ALA A 42 13.78 -5.27 -1.61
C ALA A 42 14.80 -5.93 -2.55
N VAL A 43 14.65 -5.68 -3.83
CA VAL A 43 15.60 -6.12 -4.86
C VAL A 43 16.36 -4.91 -5.38
N PRO A 44 17.66 -4.83 -5.15
CA PRO A 44 18.47 -3.73 -5.69
C PRO A 44 18.54 -3.84 -7.21
N ILE A 45 18.46 -2.69 -7.89
CA ILE A 45 18.61 -2.61 -9.34
C ILE A 45 19.92 -1.90 -9.65
N PRO A 46 20.80 -2.49 -10.48
CA PRO A 46 22.01 -1.82 -10.93
C PRO A 46 21.71 -0.46 -11.61
N GLY A 47 22.48 0.55 -11.27
CA GLY A 47 22.37 1.88 -11.86
C GLY A 47 21.37 2.82 -11.19
N THR A 48 20.53 2.36 -10.28
CA THR A 48 19.62 3.21 -9.48
C THR A 48 19.79 3.00 -7.98
N GLN A 49 19.57 4.08 -7.20
CA GLN A 49 19.56 4.02 -5.75
C GLN A 49 18.19 3.59 -5.18
N VAL A 50 17.19 3.43 -6.04
CA VAL A 50 15.82 3.07 -5.66
C VAL A 50 15.63 1.56 -5.84
N PRO A 51 15.45 0.78 -4.78
CA PRO A 51 15.20 -0.66 -4.90
C PRO A 51 13.75 -0.95 -5.32
N VAL A 52 13.53 -2.05 -6.00
CA VAL A 52 12.16 -2.60 -6.16
C VAL A 52 11.74 -3.25 -4.86
N THR A 53 10.61 -2.83 -4.31
CA THR A 53 10.04 -3.41 -3.08
C THR A 53 8.64 -3.98 -3.32
N LEU A 54 8.12 -4.76 -2.37
CA LEU A 54 6.73 -5.17 -2.37
C LEU A 54 5.77 -4.09 -1.81
N GLN A 55 6.27 -2.94 -1.39
CA GLN A 55 5.46 -1.89 -0.77
C GLN A 55 4.33 -1.39 -1.67
N THR A 56 4.58 -1.18 -2.96
CA THR A 56 3.56 -0.69 -3.91
C THR A 56 2.35 -1.62 -3.96
N LEU A 57 2.56 -2.94 -3.91
CA LEU A 57 1.50 -3.94 -3.79
C LEU A 57 0.63 -3.69 -2.55
N VAL A 58 1.26 -3.53 -1.37
CA VAL A 58 0.55 -3.35 -0.09
C VAL A 58 -0.18 -2.03 -0.05
N VAL A 59 0.41 -0.95 -0.57
CA VAL A 59 -0.19 0.39 -0.64
C VAL A 59 -1.49 0.40 -1.44
N VAL A 60 -1.46 -0.15 -2.67
CA VAL A 60 -2.68 -0.18 -3.49
C VAL A 60 -3.73 -1.13 -2.93
N LEU A 61 -3.31 -2.23 -2.28
CA LEU A 61 -4.22 -3.11 -1.54
C LEU A 61 -4.85 -2.41 -0.33
N ALA A 62 -4.10 -1.60 0.42
CA ALA A 62 -4.64 -0.81 1.52
C ALA A 62 -5.80 0.07 1.05
N GLY A 63 -5.60 0.81 -0.03
CA GLY A 63 -6.67 1.61 -0.65
C GLY A 63 -7.86 0.78 -1.09
N ALA A 64 -7.64 -0.30 -1.83
CA ALA A 64 -8.70 -1.13 -2.37
C ALA A 64 -9.49 -1.89 -1.30
N LEU A 65 -8.85 -2.36 -0.23
CA LEU A 65 -9.47 -3.19 0.80
C LEU A 65 -10.09 -2.36 1.93
N LEU A 66 -9.42 -1.30 2.36
CA LEU A 66 -9.91 -0.44 3.47
C LEU A 66 -10.74 0.75 2.98
N GLY A 67 -10.72 1.03 1.69
CA GLY A 67 -11.26 2.25 1.12
C GLY A 67 -10.27 3.43 1.20
N PRO A 68 -10.60 4.58 0.56
CA PRO A 68 -9.66 5.67 0.37
C PRO A 68 -9.15 6.28 1.68
N GLY A 69 -10.04 6.50 2.65
CA GLY A 69 -9.68 7.18 3.90
C GLY A 69 -8.80 6.33 4.82
N LEU A 70 -9.20 5.09 5.11
CA LEU A 70 -8.43 4.21 6.00
C LEU A 70 -7.17 3.68 5.32
N GLY A 71 -7.20 3.46 3.99
CA GLY A 71 -6.02 3.13 3.21
C GLY A 71 -4.97 4.25 3.30
N ALA A 72 -5.36 5.50 3.10
CA ALA A 72 -4.46 6.64 3.26
C ALA A 72 -3.96 6.77 4.72
N ALA A 73 -4.83 6.61 5.70
CA ALA A 73 -4.46 6.67 7.12
C ALA A 73 -3.39 5.64 7.47
N SER A 74 -3.47 4.41 6.92
CA SER A 74 -2.45 3.39 7.13
C SER A 74 -1.08 3.81 6.58
N GLN A 75 -1.04 4.46 5.42
CA GLN A 75 0.20 4.93 4.80
C GLN A 75 0.77 6.16 5.53
N VAL A 76 -0.08 7.07 5.99
CA VAL A 76 0.35 8.18 6.86
C VAL A 76 0.94 7.65 8.17
N THR A 77 0.31 6.64 8.79
CA THR A 77 0.82 5.99 10.01
C THR A 77 2.19 5.35 9.76
N TYR A 78 2.37 4.63 8.65
CA TYR A 78 3.65 4.05 8.25
C TYR A 78 4.73 5.13 8.08
N LEU A 79 4.43 6.20 7.33
CA LEU A 79 5.37 7.31 7.12
C LEU A 79 5.73 8.01 8.43
N ALA A 80 4.74 8.28 9.28
CA ALA A 80 4.98 8.90 10.58
C ALA A 80 5.91 8.05 11.45
N ALA A 81 5.70 6.74 11.51
CA ALA A 81 6.58 5.83 12.24
C ALA A 81 8.04 5.93 11.72
N GLY A 82 8.22 5.89 10.38
CA GLY A 82 9.53 6.02 9.77
C GLY A 82 10.19 7.38 10.02
N MET A 83 9.43 8.47 9.93
CA MET A 83 9.93 9.83 10.23
C MET A 83 10.37 9.98 11.69
N LEU A 84 9.67 9.32 12.61
CA LEU A 84 9.99 9.32 14.05
C LEU A 84 11.15 8.39 14.42
N GLY A 85 11.78 7.74 13.43
CA GLY A 85 12.99 6.95 13.65
C GLY A 85 12.77 5.43 13.69
N ALA A 86 11.55 4.93 13.48
CA ALA A 86 11.36 3.49 13.35
C ALA A 86 12.01 2.98 12.04
N PRO A 87 12.79 1.88 12.07
CA PRO A 87 13.52 1.37 10.91
C PRO A 87 12.59 0.63 9.93
N VAL A 88 11.60 1.34 9.38
CA VAL A 88 10.53 0.77 8.56
C VAL A 88 10.67 1.05 7.06
N PHE A 89 11.60 1.90 6.65
CA PHE A 89 11.89 2.15 5.24
C PHE A 89 12.80 1.06 4.67
N SER A 90 12.94 1.04 3.33
CA SER A 90 13.74 0.01 2.65
C SER A 90 15.17 -0.03 3.19
N GLY A 91 15.68 -1.26 3.41
CA GLY A 91 17.00 -1.46 4.02
C GLY A 91 17.09 -1.15 5.52
N GLY A 92 15.95 -1.01 6.22
CA GLY A 92 15.91 -0.65 7.64
C GLY A 92 16.17 0.84 7.90
N ALA A 93 16.06 1.67 6.88
CA ALA A 93 16.25 3.12 7.00
C ALA A 93 15.11 3.79 7.76
N ALA A 94 15.39 4.98 8.29
CA ALA A 94 14.47 5.78 9.09
C ALA A 94 14.82 7.27 9.03
N GLY A 95 13.91 8.11 9.54
CA GLY A 95 14.10 9.54 9.71
C GLY A 95 13.63 10.37 8.51
N ILE A 96 13.40 11.66 8.78
CA ILE A 96 12.93 12.64 7.78
C ILE A 96 13.91 12.78 6.61
N ALA A 97 15.21 12.69 6.88
CA ALA A 97 16.24 12.81 5.86
C ALA A 97 16.11 11.76 4.74
N TRP A 98 15.56 10.57 5.04
CA TRP A 98 15.30 9.54 4.03
C TRP A 98 14.23 9.95 3.01
N LEU A 99 13.23 10.73 3.45
CA LEU A 99 12.19 11.27 2.57
C LEU A 99 12.69 12.38 1.63
N LEU A 100 13.82 12.99 1.93
CA LEU A 100 14.47 13.98 1.06
C LEU A 100 15.41 13.32 0.03
N GLY A 101 15.68 12.03 0.18
CA GLY A 101 16.52 11.25 -0.72
C GLY A 101 15.77 10.70 -1.96
N PRO A 102 16.45 9.90 -2.79
CA PRO A 102 15.94 9.38 -4.07
C PRO A 102 14.65 8.55 -3.97
N THR A 103 14.38 7.95 -2.81
CA THR A 103 13.17 7.12 -2.57
C THR A 103 11.99 7.90 -2.01
N GLY A 104 12.22 9.13 -1.55
CA GLY A 104 11.24 9.88 -0.78
C GLY A 104 9.95 10.20 -1.54
N GLY A 105 10.05 10.57 -2.82
CA GLY A 105 8.88 10.87 -3.65
C GLY A 105 7.93 9.69 -3.81
N TYR A 106 8.48 8.46 -3.89
CA TYR A 106 7.66 7.25 -3.90
C TYR A 106 6.92 7.10 -2.57
N LEU A 107 7.62 7.26 -1.45
CA LEU A 107 7.06 7.13 -0.11
C LEU A 107 5.98 8.18 0.16
N LEU A 108 6.25 9.44 -0.17
CA LEU A 108 5.29 10.55 0.00
C LEU A 108 4.03 10.38 -0.87
N ALA A 109 4.13 9.68 -2.00
CA ALA A 109 3.00 9.36 -2.85
C ALA A 109 2.10 8.24 -2.29
N PHE A 110 2.54 7.42 -1.32
CA PHE A 110 1.77 6.28 -0.80
C PHE A 110 0.37 6.64 -0.30
N PRO A 111 0.17 7.67 0.53
CA PRO A 111 -1.18 8.05 0.96
C PRO A 111 -2.09 8.43 -0.21
N VAL A 112 -1.57 9.19 -1.18
CA VAL A 112 -2.33 9.61 -2.36
C VAL A 112 -2.66 8.41 -3.25
N ALA A 113 -1.72 7.50 -3.44
CA ALA A 113 -1.93 6.26 -4.20
C ALA A 113 -3.01 5.37 -3.57
N ALA A 114 -3.02 5.25 -2.23
CA ALA A 114 -4.06 4.52 -1.51
C ALA A 114 -5.44 5.19 -1.67
N VAL A 115 -5.52 6.52 -1.63
CA VAL A 115 -6.77 7.26 -1.92
C VAL A 115 -7.25 6.95 -3.34
N VAL A 116 -6.39 7.09 -4.34
CA VAL A 116 -6.74 6.88 -5.76
C VAL A 116 -7.20 5.44 -6.00
N ALA A 117 -6.42 4.45 -5.55
CA ALA A 117 -6.79 3.05 -5.68
C ALA A 117 -8.12 2.73 -5.00
N GLY A 118 -8.33 3.25 -3.78
CA GLY A 118 -9.56 3.02 -3.01
C GLY A 118 -10.80 3.68 -3.62
N ALA A 119 -10.68 4.92 -4.07
CA ALA A 119 -11.77 5.70 -4.65
C ALA A 119 -12.21 5.11 -6.01
N LEU A 120 -11.28 4.77 -6.89
CA LEU A 120 -11.57 4.23 -8.21
C LEU A 120 -12.02 2.77 -8.19
N ALA A 121 -11.59 1.97 -7.21
CA ALA A 121 -11.99 0.58 -7.10
C ALA A 121 -13.51 0.38 -7.02
N GLY A 122 -14.26 1.35 -6.50
CA GLY A 122 -15.72 1.34 -6.39
C GLY A 122 -16.26 0.13 -5.58
N ARG A 123 -17.56 -0.12 -5.59
CA ARG A 123 -18.18 -1.31 -5.02
C ARG A 123 -18.30 -2.40 -6.10
N SER A 124 -18.26 -3.67 -5.70
CA SER A 124 -18.48 -4.79 -6.63
C SER A 124 -19.88 -4.68 -7.25
N GLY A 125 -19.95 -4.67 -8.58
CA GLY A 125 -21.20 -4.69 -9.33
C GLY A 125 -21.67 -6.11 -9.64
N ALA A 126 -22.85 -6.24 -10.24
CA ALA A 126 -23.43 -7.52 -10.66
C ALA A 126 -22.56 -8.25 -11.72
N ASN A 127 -21.88 -7.51 -12.59
CA ASN A 127 -20.99 -8.09 -13.58
C ASN A 127 -19.55 -8.22 -13.02
N ARG A 128 -19.15 -9.47 -12.79
CA ARG A 128 -17.85 -9.83 -12.20
C ARG A 128 -16.64 -9.39 -13.05
N ILE A 129 -16.77 -9.47 -14.38
CA ILE A 129 -15.70 -9.10 -15.31
C ILE A 129 -15.47 -7.59 -15.22
N VAL A 130 -16.53 -6.79 -15.35
CA VAL A 130 -16.46 -5.33 -15.26
C VAL A 130 -15.89 -4.88 -13.91
N ALA A 131 -16.32 -5.52 -12.81
CA ALA A 131 -15.79 -5.22 -11.47
C ALA A 131 -14.29 -5.53 -11.37
N THR A 132 -13.82 -6.65 -11.94
CA THR A 132 -12.40 -7.03 -11.93
C THR A 132 -11.55 -6.09 -12.80
N VAL A 133 -12.00 -5.74 -13.99
CA VAL A 133 -11.31 -4.78 -14.87
C VAL A 133 -11.20 -3.41 -14.20
N ARG A 134 -12.31 -2.90 -13.66
CA ARG A 134 -12.31 -1.63 -12.91
C ARG A 134 -11.34 -1.67 -11.72
N LEU A 135 -11.31 -2.77 -10.97
CA LEU A 135 -10.37 -2.96 -9.87
C LEU A 135 -8.93 -2.92 -10.37
N GLY A 136 -8.61 -3.61 -11.45
CA GLY A 136 -7.28 -3.59 -12.07
C GLY A 136 -6.85 -2.17 -12.47
N LEU A 137 -7.74 -1.42 -13.12
CA LEU A 137 -7.48 -0.02 -13.50
C LEU A 137 -7.28 0.88 -12.29
N ALA A 138 -8.06 0.68 -11.22
CA ALA A 138 -7.92 1.44 -9.98
C ALA A 138 -6.56 1.20 -9.30
N LEU A 139 -6.13 -0.06 -9.22
CA LEU A 139 -4.83 -0.42 -8.65
C LEU A 139 -3.68 0.11 -9.51
N ALA A 140 -3.81 0.01 -10.84
CA ALA A 140 -2.82 0.56 -11.77
C ALA A 140 -2.71 2.10 -11.67
N ALA A 141 -3.83 2.81 -11.51
CA ALA A 141 -3.82 4.24 -11.27
C ALA A 141 -3.10 4.60 -9.96
N GLY A 142 -3.34 3.85 -8.88
CA GLY A 142 -2.60 4.01 -7.62
C GLY A 142 -1.10 3.78 -7.79
N ALA A 143 -0.69 2.71 -8.48
CA ALA A 143 0.72 2.44 -8.77
C ALA A 143 1.36 3.55 -9.63
N ALA A 144 0.64 4.07 -10.61
CA ALA A 144 1.11 5.19 -11.44
C ALA A 144 1.38 6.45 -10.60
N VAL A 145 0.53 6.75 -9.61
CA VAL A 145 0.77 7.86 -8.66
C VAL A 145 2.09 7.68 -7.92
N ILE A 146 2.41 6.45 -7.48
CA ILE A 146 3.67 6.17 -6.79
C ILE A 146 4.86 6.41 -7.73
N LEU A 147 4.80 5.88 -8.94
CA LEU A 147 5.89 6.04 -9.94
C LEU A 147 6.08 7.51 -10.33
N VAL A 148 4.99 8.24 -10.54
CA VAL A 148 5.05 9.69 -10.85
C VAL A 148 5.64 10.47 -9.69
N GLY A 149 5.21 10.23 -8.45
CA GLY A 149 5.77 10.89 -7.27
C GLY A 149 7.27 10.64 -7.11
N GLY A 150 7.70 9.39 -7.29
CA GLY A 150 9.11 9.02 -7.24
C GLY A 150 9.94 9.64 -8.35
N ALA A 151 9.47 9.54 -9.59
CA ALA A 151 10.16 10.13 -10.75
C ALA A 151 10.26 11.65 -10.64
N SER A 152 9.21 12.32 -10.13
CA SER A 152 9.23 13.77 -9.93
C SER A 152 10.32 14.20 -8.95
N GLN A 153 10.44 13.53 -7.80
CA GLN A 153 11.50 13.83 -6.84
C GLN A 153 12.88 13.49 -7.40
N LEU A 154 13.00 12.37 -8.09
CA LEU A 154 14.27 11.98 -8.71
C LEU A 154 14.71 13.00 -9.77
N ALA A 155 13.78 13.52 -10.59
CA ALA A 155 14.05 14.59 -11.56
C ALA A 155 14.53 15.88 -10.88
N ILE A 156 13.95 16.24 -9.72
CA ILE A 156 14.40 17.40 -8.94
C ILE A 156 15.83 17.19 -8.42
N ILE A 157 16.14 15.99 -7.92
CA ILE A 157 17.46 15.67 -7.35
C ILE A 157 18.53 15.61 -8.44
N THR A 158 18.23 15.01 -9.60
CA THR A 158 19.20 14.80 -10.68
C THR A 158 19.29 15.99 -11.64
N GLY A 159 18.27 16.86 -11.66
CA GLY A 159 18.14 17.91 -12.67
C GLY A 159 17.79 17.40 -14.07
N ASP A 160 17.51 16.10 -14.23
CA ASP A 160 17.25 15.44 -15.52
C ASP A 160 16.00 14.55 -15.45
N ALA A 161 14.94 14.96 -16.14
CA ALA A 161 13.70 14.20 -16.21
C ALA A 161 13.85 12.89 -17.02
N GLY A 162 14.73 12.87 -18.02
CA GLY A 162 15.02 11.66 -18.82
C GLY A 162 15.69 10.58 -17.96
N ALA A 163 16.70 10.96 -17.20
CA ALA A 163 17.38 10.08 -16.25
C ALA A 163 16.40 9.60 -15.16
N ALA A 164 15.53 10.47 -14.65
CA ALA A 164 14.52 10.11 -13.65
C ALA A 164 13.53 9.05 -14.17
N ILE A 165 13.10 9.14 -15.43
CA ILE A 165 12.23 8.13 -16.05
C ILE A 165 13.01 6.83 -16.29
N ALA A 166 14.21 6.91 -16.84
CA ALA A 166 15.03 5.75 -17.15
C ALA A 166 15.43 4.94 -15.90
N LEU A 167 15.72 5.60 -14.78
CA LEU A 167 16.21 4.99 -13.54
C LEU A 167 15.10 4.82 -12.47
N GLY A 168 14.06 5.63 -12.53
CA GLY A 168 12.99 5.67 -11.51
C GLY A 168 11.65 5.09 -11.96
N VAL A 169 11.44 4.80 -13.27
CA VAL A 169 10.20 4.24 -13.78
C VAL A 169 10.45 2.96 -14.56
N ALA A 170 11.26 3.01 -15.60
CA ALA A 170 11.41 1.91 -16.56
C ALA A 170 11.78 0.56 -15.91
N PRO A 171 12.74 0.47 -14.96
CA PRO A 171 13.10 -0.80 -14.33
C PRO A 171 12.00 -1.41 -13.47
N PHE A 172 11.06 -0.58 -13.00
CA PHE A 172 9.99 -1.02 -12.10
C PHE A 172 8.80 -1.62 -12.83
N LEU A 173 8.57 -1.26 -14.11
CA LEU A 173 7.34 -1.59 -14.84
C LEU A 173 7.05 -3.10 -14.87
N VAL A 174 8.06 -3.94 -15.11
CA VAL A 174 7.88 -5.39 -15.15
C VAL A 174 7.42 -5.93 -13.79
N GLY A 175 8.09 -5.50 -12.72
CA GLY A 175 7.71 -5.88 -11.35
C GLY A 175 6.34 -5.34 -10.95
N GLU A 176 5.97 -4.12 -11.40
CA GLU A 176 4.65 -3.55 -11.14
C GLU A 176 3.53 -4.36 -11.80
N VAL A 177 3.69 -4.81 -13.04
CA VAL A 177 2.69 -5.66 -13.70
C VAL A 177 2.42 -6.93 -12.90
N VAL A 178 3.47 -7.61 -12.42
CA VAL A 178 3.34 -8.82 -11.60
C VAL A 178 2.64 -8.51 -10.27
N LYS A 179 3.07 -7.45 -9.58
CA LYS A 179 2.46 -7.02 -8.31
C LYS A 179 0.98 -6.65 -8.49
N LEU A 180 0.64 -5.95 -9.56
CA LEU A 180 -0.74 -5.59 -9.87
C LEU A 180 -1.61 -6.80 -10.16
N ALA A 181 -1.11 -7.80 -10.90
CA ALA A 181 -1.85 -9.05 -11.13
C ALA A 181 -2.16 -9.76 -9.81
N VAL A 182 -1.18 -9.87 -8.91
CA VAL A 182 -1.36 -10.43 -7.57
C VAL A 182 -2.35 -9.60 -6.75
N ALA A 183 -2.23 -8.25 -6.77
CA ALA A 183 -3.12 -7.36 -6.06
C ALA A 183 -4.57 -7.50 -6.51
N VAL A 184 -4.83 -7.63 -7.82
CA VAL A 184 -6.18 -7.85 -8.36
C VAL A 184 -6.77 -9.15 -7.82
N VAL A 185 -6.01 -10.24 -7.82
CA VAL A 185 -6.49 -11.55 -7.32
C VAL A 185 -6.84 -11.46 -5.82
N ILE A 186 -5.98 -10.86 -5.02
CA ILE A 186 -6.19 -10.69 -3.58
C ILE A 186 -7.41 -9.79 -3.33
N ALA A 187 -7.45 -8.61 -3.96
CA ALA A 187 -8.51 -7.66 -3.76
C ALA A 187 -9.87 -8.18 -4.25
N ALA A 188 -9.93 -8.88 -5.38
CA ALA A 188 -11.17 -9.48 -5.90
C ALA A 188 -11.77 -10.51 -4.93
N ARG A 189 -10.94 -11.21 -4.16
CA ARG A 189 -11.39 -12.21 -3.18
C ARG A 189 -11.78 -11.61 -1.82
N LEU A 190 -11.05 -10.61 -1.36
CA LEU A 190 -11.14 -10.14 0.03
C LEU A 190 -11.96 -8.85 0.19
N ARG A 191 -12.05 -8.01 -0.84
CA ARG A 191 -12.53 -6.64 -0.75
C ARG A 191 -13.93 -6.50 -0.14
N ASN A 192 -14.89 -7.31 -0.57
CA ASN A 192 -16.25 -7.22 -0.04
C ASN A 192 -16.28 -7.52 1.46
N ARG A 193 -15.54 -8.54 1.90
CA ARG A 193 -15.46 -8.93 3.33
C ARG A 193 -14.77 -7.87 4.16
N THR A 194 -13.69 -7.27 3.66
CA THR A 194 -12.96 -6.23 4.40
C THR A 194 -13.75 -4.93 4.51
N LEU A 195 -14.47 -4.52 3.46
CA LEU A 195 -15.31 -3.32 3.49
C LEU A 195 -16.51 -3.43 4.43
N GLU A 196 -16.99 -4.65 4.72
CA GLU A 196 -18.04 -4.90 5.73
C GLU A 196 -17.48 -4.78 7.16
N LEU A 197 -16.19 -4.96 7.35
CA LEU A 197 -15.53 -4.91 8.65
C LEU A 197 -15.17 -3.47 9.09
N VAL A 198 -15.03 -2.54 8.19
CA VAL A 198 -14.58 -1.16 8.43
C VAL A 198 -15.70 -0.15 8.25
#